data_f31b51d5c5a75447f59f61b0695bdbbb
#
_entry.id   f31b51d5c5a75447f59f61b0695bdbbb
#
_cell.length_a   1.000
_cell.length_b   1.000
_cell.length_c   1.000
_cell.angle_alpha   90.00
_cell.angle_beta   90.00
_cell.angle_gamma   90.00
#
_symmetry.space_group_name_H-M   'P 1'
#
loop_
_entity.id
_entity.type
_entity.pdbx_description
1 polymer ?
#
loop_
_entity_poly.entity_id
_entity_poly.type
_entity_poly.pdbx_seq_one_letter_code
_entity_poly.pdbx_strand_id
1 'polypeptide(L)'
;MELYIGNRNYSSWSMRPWLVLEHFQIPFQEVLVPFDDFRADQAFKATISKVSPTAKVPTLLNDNMRIWDSLAICEYLAELYPDKALWPADLELRTKARSICAEMHSGFTNLRTLCGMNIEADLAEVGERHWAEHQKLRLEVNRIESIWASRSSEQGFLCGDTFSIADAFYAPVVMRFISYQLPVSTQAQLYMQTILNVPAVQKWIELAKKEHLFVQNQEPYRTER
;
A
#
# COMPACT_ATOMS: atom_id res chain seq x y z
N MET A 1 -18.17 6.34 -8.54
CA MET A 1 -17.28 6.57 -7.38
C MET A 1 -16.04 7.32 -7.86
N GLU A 2 -15.49 8.21 -7.01
CA GLU A 2 -14.23 8.92 -7.27
C GLU A 2 -13.24 8.59 -6.16
N LEU A 3 -12.05 8.08 -6.51
CA LEU A 3 -10.97 7.82 -5.56
C LEU A 3 -9.91 8.90 -5.66
N TYR A 4 -9.77 9.70 -4.62
CA TYR A 4 -8.72 10.71 -4.47
C TYR A 4 -7.45 10.05 -3.94
N ILE A 5 -6.36 10.15 -4.70
CA ILE A 5 -5.06 9.53 -4.38
C ILE A 5 -3.94 10.57 -4.38
N GLY A 6 -2.87 10.29 -3.63
CA GLY A 6 -1.60 11.01 -3.78
C GLY A 6 -0.69 10.35 -4.82
N ASN A 7 0.50 10.93 -5.01
CA ASN A 7 1.50 10.43 -5.95
C ASN A 7 1.73 8.92 -5.78
N ARG A 8 1.63 8.19 -6.88
CA ARG A 8 1.74 6.73 -6.87
C ARG A 8 3.12 6.24 -6.43
N ASN A 9 4.14 7.02 -6.69
CA ASN A 9 5.49 6.68 -6.24
C ASN A 9 5.61 6.60 -4.72
N TYR A 10 4.86 7.43 -3.98
CA TYR A 10 5.03 7.62 -2.53
C TYR A 10 3.83 7.17 -1.70
N SER A 11 2.61 7.24 -2.25
CA SER A 11 1.37 7.06 -1.48
C SER A 11 1.00 5.61 -1.25
N SER A 12 1.67 4.97 -0.29
CA SER A 12 1.36 3.59 0.11
C SER A 12 -0.07 3.41 0.63
N TRP A 13 -0.68 4.44 1.19
CA TRP A 13 -2.07 4.41 1.65
C TRP A 13 -3.06 4.41 0.49
N SER A 14 -2.80 5.22 -0.55
CA SER A 14 -3.63 5.27 -1.75
C SER A 14 -3.56 3.98 -2.57
N MET A 15 -2.39 3.34 -2.61
CA MET A 15 -2.18 2.08 -3.34
C MET A 15 -3.16 0.99 -2.91
N ARG A 16 -3.48 0.89 -1.60
CA ARG A 16 -4.32 -0.19 -1.06
C ARG A 16 -5.72 -0.24 -1.67
N PRO A 17 -6.60 0.76 -1.49
CA PRO A 17 -7.93 0.72 -2.08
C PRO A 17 -7.91 0.81 -3.60
N TRP A 18 -6.90 1.46 -4.19
CA TRP A 18 -6.74 1.50 -5.63
C TRP A 18 -6.54 0.08 -6.21
N LEU A 19 -5.67 -0.73 -5.59
CA LEU A 19 -5.45 -2.12 -6.00
C LEU A 19 -6.71 -2.97 -5.88
N VAL A 20 -7.51 -2.75 -4.83
CA VAL A 20 -8.80 -3.45 -4.66
C VAL A 20 -9.75 -3.09 -5.79
N LEU A 21 -9.94 -1.80 -6.07
CA LEU A 21 -10.83 -1.35 -7.15
C LEU A 21 -10.39 -1.89 -8.51
N GLU A 22 -9.10 -1.76 -8.83
CA GLU A 22 -8.55 -2.20 -10.11
C GLU A 22 -8.59 -3.72 -10.27
N HIS A 23 -8.13 -4.48 -9.28
CA HIS A 23 -8.05 -5.93 -9.35
C HIS A 23 -9.43 -6.57 -9.50
N PHE A 24 -10.41 -6.10 -8.73
CA PHE A 24 -11.76 -6.63 -8.76
C PHE A 24 -12.64 -5.97 -9.84
N GLN A 25 -12.04 -5.15 -10.72
CA GLN A 25 -12.73 -4.49 -11.83
C GLN A 25 -13.98 -3.72 -11.35
N ILE A 26 -13.84 -2.98 -10.26
CA ILE A 26 -14.86 -2.09 -9.73
C ILE A 26 -14.71 -0.73 -10.42
N PRO A 27 -15.72 -0.22 -11.14
CA PRO A 27 -15.58 1.04 -11.87
C PRO A 27 -15.40 2.23 -10.93
N PHE A 28 -14.37 3.04 -11.18
CA PHE A 28 -14.10 4.28 -10.45
C PHE A 28 -13.39 5.30 -11.34
N GLN A 29 -13.54 6.57 -10.98
CA GLN A 29 -12.73 7.66 -11.51
C GLN A 29 -11.59 7.93 -10.52
N GLU A 30 -10.38 7.98 -11.02
CA GLU A 30 -9.22 8.35 -10.23
C GLU A 30 -9.01 9.86 -10.28
N VAL A 31 -8.72 10.47 -9.12
CA VAL A 31 -8.36 11.87 -8.98
C VAL A 31 -7.01 11.97 -8.27
N LEU A 32 -5.96 12.26 -9.06
CA LEU A 32 -4.62 12.48 -8.50
C LEU A 32 -4.56 13.87 -7.86
N VAL A 33 -4.18 13.93 -6.59
CA VAL A 33 -3.86 15.15 -5.84
C VAL A 33 -2.36 15.12 -5.53
N PRO A 34 -1.52 15.80 -6.32
CA PRO A 34 -0.08 15.76 -6.15
C PRO A 34 0.36 16.25 -4.77
N PHE A 35 1.31 15.55 -4.18
CA PHE A 35 1.92 15.97 -2.91
C PHE A 35 2.76 17.23 -3.10
N ASP A 36 2.77 18.05 -2.10
CA ASP A 36 3.62 19.21 -1.92
C ASP A 36 4.26 19.16 -0.51
N ASP A 37 4.51 20.28 0.14
CA ASP A 37 5.06 20.32 1.49
C ASP A 37 4.00 20.14 2.61
N PHE A 38 2.76 19.85 2.24
CA PHE A 38 1.62 19.61 3.13
C PHE A 38 1.24 20.75 4.08
N ARG A 39 1.74 21.97 3.87
CA ARG A 39 1.28 23.12 4.63
C ARG A 39 -0.17 23.46 4.27
N ALA A 40 -0.87 24.07 5.23
CA ALA A 40 -2.30 24.37 5.08
C ALA A 40 -2.64 25.27 3.89
N ASP A 41 -1.71 26.12 3.49
CA ASP A 41 -1.81 27.09 2.38
C ASP A 41 -1.43 26.50 1.01
N GLN A 42 -0.97 25.26 0.95
CA GLN A 42 -0.52 24.61 -0.27
C GLN A 42 -1.67 23.90 -1.01
N ALA A 43 -1.44 23.63 -2.30
CA ALA A 43 -2.41 23.11 -3.23
C ALA A 43 -3.00 21.75 -2.80
N PHE A 44 -2.16 20.86 -2.27
CA PHE A 44 -2.59 19.56 -1.76
C PHE A 44 -3.68 19.73 -0.69
N LYS A 45 -3.38 20.49 0.37
CA LYS A 45 -4.34 20.71 1.47
C LYS A 45 -5.57 21.49 1.03
N ALA A 46 -5.40 22.51 0.19
CA ALA A 46 -6.50 23.30 -0.37
C ALA A 46 -7.47 22.45 -1.19
N THR A 47 -6.95 21.43 -1.87
CA THR A 47 -7.77 20.50 -2.68
C THR A 47 -8.40 19.43 -1.82
N ILE A 48 -7.59 18.69 -1.05
CA ILE A 48 -8.08 17.50 -0.36
C ILE A 48 -9.02 17.81 0.82
N SER A 49 -8.89 18.96 1.48
CA SER A 49 -9.79 19.37 2.57
C SER A 49 -11.22 19.61 2.14
N LYS A 50 -11.47 19.82 0.84
CA LYS A 50 -12.83 19.95 0.29
C LYS A 50 -13.60 18.63 0.28
N VAL A 51 -12.88 17.51 0.20
CA VAL A 51 -13.43 16.17 0.04
C VAL A 51 -13.15 15.24 1.22
N SER A 52 -12.05 15.44 1.93
CA SER A 52 -11.62 14.60 3.05
C SER A 52 -11.69 15.37 4.37
N PRO A 53 -12.45 14.89 5.37
CA PRO A 53 -12.50 15.53 6.70
C PRO A 53 -11.15 15.55 7.42
N THR A 54 -10.26 14.61 7.08
CA THR A 54 -8.91 14.52 7.66
C THR A 54 -7.86 15.24 6.83
N ALA A 55 -8.24 15.81 5.69
CA ALA A 55 -7.33 16.40 4.69
C ALA A 55 -6.17 15.46 4.32
N LYS A 56 -6.49 14.17 4.10
CA LYS A 56 -5.56 13.10 3.73
C LYS A 56 -6.11 12.27 2.57
N VAL A 57 -5.23 11.61 1.86
CA VAL A 57 -5.53 10.57 0.88
C VAL A 57 -5.19 9.19 1.46
N PRO A 58 -5.86 8.10 1.02
CA PRO A 58 -6.98 8.09 0.07
C PRO A 58 -8.29 8.59 0.68
N THR A 59 -9.17 9.10 -0.18
CA THR A 59 -10.58 9.38 0.16
C THR A 59 -11.43 8.91 -1.01
N LEU A 60 -12.49 8.17 -0.73
CA LEU A 60 -13.46 7.72 -1.71
C LEU A 60 -14.74 8.56 -1.60
N LEU A 61 -15.19 9.10 -2.71
CA LEU A 61 -16.52 9.69 -2.84
C LEU A 61 -17.44 8.71 -3.58
N ASN A 62 -18.57 8.39 -2.98
CA ASN A 62 -19.62 7.66 -3.64
C ASN A 62 -20.98 8.32 -3.34
N ASP A 63 -21.60 8.91 -4.34
CA ASP A 63 -22.77 9.75 -4.20
C ASP A 63 -22.55 10.85 -3.15
N ASN A 64 -23.32 10.87 -2.07
CA ASN A 64 -23.20 11.83 -0.97
C ASN A 64 -22.27 11.37 0.16
N MET A 65 -21.67 10.18 0.04
CA MET A 65 -20.79 9.63 1.07
C MET A 65 -19.34 10.01 0.83
N ARG A 66 -18.66 10.32 1.91
CA ARG A 66 -17.20 10.55 1.95
C ARG A 66 -16.59 9.49 2.85
N ILE A 67 -15.84 8.57 2.28
CA ILE A 67 -15.22 7.45 2.99
C ILE A 67 -13.71 7.67 3.08
N TRP A 68 -13.20 7.65 4.25
CA TRP A 68 -11.81 7.67 4.64
C TRP A 68 -11.68 6.73 5.84
N ASP A 69 -10.68 6.14 6.11
CA ASP A 69 -9.35 5.87 5.65
C ASP A 69 -9.24 4.65 4.70
N SER A 70 -8.01 4.19 4.43
CA SER A 70 -7.81 3.10 3.46
C SER A 70 -8.48 1.78 3.86
N LEU A 71 -8.52 1.43 5.15
CA LEU A 71 -9.19 0.21 5.63
C LEU A 71 -10.70 0.36 5.55
N ALA A 72 -11.24 1.51 5.99
CA ALA A 72 -12.67 1.79 5.91
C ALA A 72 -13.16 1.81 4.45
N ILE A 73 -12.36 2.34 3.52
CA ILE A 73 -12.69 2.28 2.08
C ILE A 73 -12.77 0.81 1.61
N CYS A 74 -11.80 -0.03 1.97
CA CYS A 74 -11.81 -1.43 1.56
C CYS A 74 -12.98 -2.22 2.19
N GLU A 75 -13.33 -1.97 3.46
CA GLU A 75 -14.51 -2.59 4.10
C GLU A 75 -15.81 -2.12 3.42
N TYR A 76 -15.94 -0.81 3.15
CA TYR A 76 -17.09 -0.28 2.42
C TYR A 76 -17.26 -0.95 1.04
N LEU A 77 -16.16 -1.12 0.30
CA LEU A 77 -16.19 -1.79 -0.99
C LEU A 77 -16.59 -3.26 -0.86
N ALA A 78 -16.14 -3.95 0.19
CA ALA A 78 -16.50 -5.35 0.44
C ALA A 78 -18.00 -5.52 0.76
N GLU A 79 -18.59 -4.56 1.47
CA GLU A 79 -20.03 -4.55 1.73
C GLU A 79 -20.84 -4.19 0.48
N LEU A 80 -20.35 -3.23 -0.32
CA LEU A 80 -21.03 -2.78 -1.54
C LEU A 80 -21.01 -3.83 -2.66
N TYR A 81 -19.96 -4.67 -2.70
CA TYR A 81 -19.74 -5.70 -3.74
C TYR A 81 -19.55 -7.10 -3.13
N PRO A 82 -20.55 -7.65 -2.42
CA PRO A 82 -20.44 -8.93 -1.71
C PRO A 82 -20.09 -10.11 -2.64
N ASP A 83 -20.53 -10.05 -3.89
CA ASP A 83 -20.30 -11.10 -4.88
C ASP A 83 -18.87 -11.14 -5.43
N LYS A 84 -18.08 -10.10 -5.18
CA LYS A 84 -16.70 -10.01 -5.68
C LYS A 84 -15.66 -10.66 -4.76
N ALA A 85 -16.07 -11.13 -3.57
CA ALA A 85 -15.21 -11.81 -2.61
C ALA A 85 -13.91 -11.05 -2.28
N LEU A 86 -14.00 -9.74 -1.99
CA LEU A 86 -12.86 -8.91 -1.64
C LEU A 86 -12.15 -9.40 -0.37
N TRP A 87 -12.89 -10.02 0.55
CA TRP A 87 -12.38 -10.82 1.65
C TRP A 87 -12.56 -12.31 1.36
N PRO A 88 -11.73 -13.20 1.93
CA PRO A 88 -11.94 -14.65 1.83
C PRO A 88 -13.33 -15.07 2.29
N ALA A 89 -13.95 -16.02 1.55
CA ALA A 89 -15.26 -16.55 1.92
C ALA A 89 -15.19 -17.41 3.19
N ASP A 90 -14.09 -18.14 3.39
CA ASP A 90 -13.85 -18.90 4.61
C ASP A 90 -13.69 -17.99 5.84
N LEU A 91 -14.34 -18.34 6.95
CA LEU A 91 -14.37 -17.51 8.15
C LEU A 91 -13.00 -17.38 8.82
N GLU A 92 -12.22 -18.47 8.89
CA GLU A 92 -10.90 -18.47 9.52
C GLU A 92 -9.92 -17.62 8.72
N LEU A 93 -9.86 -17.82 7.40
CA LEU A 93 -9.03 -17.04 6.50
C LEU A 93 -9.45 -15.56 6.49
N ARG A 94 -10.74 -15.26 6.51
CA ARG A 94 -11.26 -13.89 6.59
C ARG A 94 -10.89 -13.21 7.91
N THR A 95 -10.96 -13.94 9.03
CA THR A 95 -10.56 -13.43 10.34
C THR A 95 -9.06 -13.14 10.38
N LYS A 96 -8.24 -14.06 9.85
CA LYS A 96 -6.80 -13.85 9.68
C LYS A 96 -6.53 -12.63 8.80
N ALA A 97 -7.20 -12.50 7.65
CA ALA A 97 -7.03 -11.39 6.70
C ALA A 97 -7.28 -10.03 7.38
N ARG A 98 -8.38 -9.89 8.12
CA ARG A 98 -8.70 -8.68 8.88
C ARG A 98 -7.67 -8.39 9.97
N SER A 99 -7.21 -9.40 10.68
CA SER A 99 -6.20 -9.26 11.74
C SER A 99 -4.88 -8.71 11.19
N ILE A 100 -4.36 -9.31 10.11
CA ILE A 100 -3.09 -8.86 9.53
C ILE A 100 -3.22 -7.50 8.82
N CYS A 101 -4.39 -7.17 8.27
CA CYS A 101 -4.66 -5.82 7.75
C CYS A 101 -4.65 -4.77 8.86
N ALA A 102 -5.30 -5.05 10.00
CA ALA A 102 -5.30 -4.15 11.15
C ALA A 102 -3.88 -3.98 11.74
N GLU A 103 -3.10 -5.07 11.81
CA GLU A 103 -1.70 -5.04 12.23
C GLU A 103 -0.86 -4.17 11.29
N MET A 104 -1.00 -4.33 9.96
CA MET A 104 -0.31 -3.47 8.99
C MET A 104 -0.77 -2.02 9.06
N HIS A 105 -2.05 -1.79 9.33
CA HIS A 105 -2.63 -0.46 9.41
C HIS A 105 -2.09 0.35 10.59
N SER A 106 -1.98 -0.26 11.76
CA SER A 106 -1.56 0.40 13.00
C SER A 106 -0.09 0.24 13.35
N GLY A 107 0.55 -0.82 12.84
CA GLY A 107 1.91 -1.23 13.22
C GLY A 107 3.00 -0.86 12.21
N PHE A 108 4.15 -1.51 12.36
CA PHE A 108 5.34 -1.43 11.48
C PHE A 108 5.83 0.01 11.27
N THR A 109 5.85 0.80 12.34
CA THR A 109 6.19 2.22 12.29
C THR A 109 7.65 2.47 11.93
N ASN A 110 8.57 1.59 12.35
CA ASN A 110 9.98 1.72 11.97
C ASN A 110 10.18 1.48 10.47
N LEU A 111 9.59 0.43 9.92
CA LEU A 111 9.62 0.19 8.47
C LEU A 111 9.05 1.37 7.70
N ARG A 112 7.88 1.88 8.12
CA ARG A 112 7.22 2.98 7.40
C ARG A 112 7.98 4.30 7.49
N THR A 113 8.68 4.56 8.59
CA THR A 113 9.45 5.78 8.81
C THR A 113 10.81 5.72 8.13
N LEU A 114 11.53 4.61 8.29
CA LEU A 114 12.89 4.44 7.75
C LEU A 114 12.90 4.11 6.26
N CYS A 115 11.92 3.31 5.82
CA CYS A 115 11.82 2.85 4.46
C CYS A 115 10.52 3.36 3.83
N GLY A 116 10.42 4.67 3.58
CA GLY A 116 9.30 5.29 2.87
C GLY A 116 9.06 4.62 1.51
N MET A 117 7.79 4.45 1.08
CA MET A 117 7.54 3.88 -0.24
C MET A 117 8.07 4.82 -1.32
N ASN A 118 8.93 4.29 -2.17
CA ASN A 118 9.45 4.95 -3.36
C ASN A 118 9.67 3.87 -4.43
N ILE A 119 8.78 3.80 -5.41
CA ILE A 119 8.78 2.73 -6.42
C ILE A 119 9.90 2.91 -7.44
N GLU A 120 10.29 4.15 -7.68
CA GLU A 120 11.26 4.51 -8.71
C GLU A 120 12.71 4.41 -8.25
N ALA A 121 12.97 4.72 -6.97
CA ALA A 121 14.34 4.85 -6.47
C ALA A 121 14.99 3.50 -6.19
N ASP A 122 16.29 3.40 -6.48
CA ASP A 122 17.18 2.41 -5.88
C ASP A 122 17.76 2.99 -4.59
N LEU A 123 17.41 2.40 -3.46
CA LEU A 123 17.81 2.82 -2.13
C LEU A 123 18.56 1.70 -1.38
N ALA A 124 19.28 0.84 -2.11
CA ALA A 124 20.00 -0.30 -1.56
C ALA A 124 20.98 0.10 -0.45
N GLU A 125 21.81 1.12 -0.68
CA GLU A 125 22.79 1.61 0.32
C GLU A 125 22.08 2.16 1.59
N VAL A 126 20.94 2.80 1.42
CA VAL A 126 20.12 3.28 2.54
C VAL A 126 19.53 2.10 3.31
N GLY A 127 19.05 1.10 2.59
CA GLY A 127 18.52 -0.14 3.17
C GLY A 127 19.56 -0.89 3.98
N GLU A 128 20.78 -1.06 3.44
CA GLU A 128 21.90 -1.71 4.14
C GLU A 128 22.24 -0.99 5.45
N ARG A 129 22.38 0.34 5.41
CA ARG A 129 22.62 1.15 6.59
C ARG A 129 21.53 1.01 7.63
N HIS A 130 20.25 1.14 7.23
CA HIS A 130 19.12 0.99 8.15
C HIS A 130 19.03 -0.41 8.74
N TRP A 131 19.32 -1.43 7.93
CA TRP A 131 19.37 -2.81 8.41
C TRP A 131 20.44 -3.01 9.48
N ALA A 132 21.62 -2.43 9.31
CA ALA A 132 22.70 -2.52 10.29
C ALA A 132 22.36 -1.77 11.60
N GLU A 133 21.83 -0.57 11.50
CA GLU A 133 21.69 0.35 12.63
C GLU A 133 20.39 0.15 13.43
N HIS A 134 19.29 -0.35 12.82
CA HIS A 134 17.97 -0.35 13.45
C HIS A 134 17.43 -1.74 13.78
N GLN A 135 17.67 -2.21 15.01
CA GLN A 135 17.14 -3.51 15.47
C GLN A 135 15.61 -3.61 15.36
N LYS A 136 14.88 -2.53 15.65
CA LYS A 136 13.40 -2.52 15.55
C LYS A 136 12.92 -2.73 14.12
N LEU A 137 13.63 -2.21 13.12
CA LEU A 137 13.32 -2.50 11.71
C LEU A 137 13.44 -4.00 11.43
N ARG A 138 14.53 -4.65 11.88
CA ARG A 138 14.73 -6.10 11.70
C ARG A 138 13.63 -6.92 12.35
N LEU A 139 13.18 -6.55 13.55
CA LEU A 139 12.08 -7.22 14.23
C LEU A 139 10.75 -7.08 13.47
N GLU A 140 10.47 -5.89 12.92
CA GLU A 140 9.27 -5.66 12.11
C GLU A 140 9.33 -6.45 10.80
N VAL A 141 10.48 -6.49 10.12
CA VAL A 141 10.66 -7.30 8.90
C VAL A 141 10.47 -8.79 9.21
N ASN A 142 11.07 -9.31 10.27
CA ASN A 142 10.88 -10.70 10.71
C ASN A 142 9.40 -11.03 11.00
N ARG A 143 8.65 -10.08 11.60
CA ARG A 143 7.22 -10.25 11.82
C ARG A 143 6.44 -10.31 10.51
N ILE A 144 6.76 -9.44 9.56
CA ILE A 144 6.16 -9.45 8.22
C ILE A 144 6.46 -10.77 7.51
N GLU A 145 7.69 -11.25 7.55
CA GLU A 145 8.06 -12.54 6.97
C GLU A 145 7.28 -13.70 7.60
N SER A 146 7.08 -13.66 8.93
CA SER A 146 6.26 -14.66 9.65
C SER A 146 4.80 -14.65 9.15
N ILE A 147 4.23 -13.48 8.88
CA ILE A 147 2.89 -13.34 8.29
C ILE A 147 2.90 -13.95 6.88
N TRP A 148 3.87 -13.61 6.06
CA TRP A 148 3.96 -14.14 4.69
C TRP A 148 4.23 -15.64 4.65
N ALA A 149 5.00 -16.17 5.60
CA ALA A 149 5.27 -17.60 5.74
C ALA A 149 4.03 -18.41 6.20
N SER A 150 3.04 -17.76 6.82
CA SER A 150 1.81 -18.41 7.29
C SER A 150 0.77 -18.69 6.19
N ARG A 151 1.13 -18.50 4.90
CA ARG A 151 0.31 -18.88 3.76
C ARG A 151 0.10 -20.39 3.69
N SER A 152 -1.05 -20.81 3.21
CA SER A 152 -1.35 -22.23 2.99
C SER A 152 -0.58 -22.85 1.82
N SER A 153 -0.09 -22.02 0.89
CA SER A 153 0.70 -22.43 -0.28
C SER A 153 1.81 -21.41 -0.53
N GLU A 154 2.99 -21.87 -0.95
CA GLU A 154 4.12 -21.01 -1.31
C GLU A 154 3.82 -20.08 -2.49
N GLN A 155 2.95 -20.51 -3.40
CA GLN A 155 2.52 -19.74 -4.57
C GLN A 155 1.21 -18.98 -4.33
N GLY A 156 0.57 -19.18 -3.17
CA GLY A 156 -0.70 -18.58 -2.80
C GLY A 156 -0.57 -17.15 -2.30
N PHE A 157 -1.72 -16.52 -2.14
CA PHE A 157 -1.88 -15.23 -1.49
C PHE A 157 -1.93 -15.38 0.05
N LEU A 158 -1.98 -14.27 0.79
CA LEU A 158 -1.88 -14.29 2.27
C LEU A 158 -2.98 -15.11 2.93
N CYS A 159 -4.16 -15.11 2.34
CA CYS A 159 -5.34 -15.74 2.92
C CYS A 159 -6.13 -16.54 1.88
N GLY A 160 -5.46 -17.46 1.19
CA GLY A 160 -6.06 -18.35 0.21
C GLY A 160 -5.37 -18.31 -1.16
N ASP A 161 -6.08 -18.80 -2.18
CA ASP A 161 -5.53 -18.97 -3.53
C ASP A 161 -5.80 -17.76 -4.44
N THR A 162 -6.54 -16.78 -3.95
CA THR A 162 -6.92 -15.56 -4.70
C THR A 162 -6.48 -14.31 -3.96
N PHE A 163 -6.16 -13.27 -4.75
CA PHE A 163 -5.87 -11.94 -4.23
C PHE A 163 -7.04 -11.41 -3.40
N SER A 164 -6.73 -10.76 -2.30
CA SER A 164 -7.71 -10.17 -1.38
C SER A 164 -7.26 -8.79 -0.88
N ILE A 165 -8.10 -8.14 -0.07
CA ILE A 165 -7.74 -6.91 0.63
C ILE A 165 -6.45 -7.09 1.45
N ALA A 166 -6.19 -8.27 2.01
CA ALA A 166 -4.95 -8.54 2.74
C ALA A 166 -3.71 -8.33 1.87
N ASP A 167 -3.73 -8.83 0.65
CA ASP A 167 -2.61 -8.69 -0.29
C ASP A 167 -2.44 -7.23 -0.76
N ALA A 168 -3.56 -6.52 -0.98
CA ALA A 168 -3.53 -5.09 -1.27
C ALA A 168 -2.88 -4.27 -0.13
N PHE A 169 -3.07 -4.69 1.13
CA PHE A 169 -2.45 -4.03 2.29
C PHE A 169 -0.95 -4.28 2.39
N TYR A 170 -0.48 -5.45 1.93
CA TYR A 170 0.94 -5.80 1.96
C TYR A 170 1.70 -5.46 0.66
N ALA A 171 1.03 -5.16 -0.44
CA ALA A 171 1.68 -4.75 -1.68
C ALA A 171 2.63 -3.53 -1.50
N PRO A 172 2.28 -2.46 -0.75
CA PRO A 172 3.22 -1.37 -0.48
C PRO A 172 4.46 -1.80 0.33
N VAL A 173 4.35 -2.87 1.13
CA VAL A 173 5.50 -3.43 1.87
C VAL A 173 6.46 -4.10 0.90
N VAL A 174 5.93 -4.84 -0.08
CA VAL A 174 6.72 -5.43 -1.17
C VAL A 174 7.50 -4.34 -1.91
N MET A 175 6.88 -3.20 -2.23
CA MET A 175 7.56 -2.07 -2.87
C MET A 175 8.73 -1.55 -2.02
N ARG A 176 8.52 -1.38 -0.71
CA ARG A 176 9.58 -0.95 0.22
C ARG A 176 10.74 -1.94 0.27
N PHE A 177 10.45 -3.24 0.37
CA PHE A 177 11.48 -4.28 0.42
C PHE A 177 12.34 -4.30 -0.84
N ILE A 178 11.72 -4.06 -2.00
CA ILE A 178 12.43 -3.98 -3.28
C ILE A 178 13.31 -2.73 -3.34
N SER A 179 12.75 -1.54 -3.09
CA SER A 179 13.47 -0.28 -3.26
C SER A 179 14.66 -0.15 -2.30
N TYR A 180 14.53 -0.67 -1.08
CA TYR A 180 15.61 -0.66 -0.07
C TYR A 180 16.44 -1.94 -0.06
N GLN A 181 16.13 -2.92 -0.92
CA GLN A 181 16.81 -4.22 -1.01
C GLN A 181 16.99 -4.88 0.35
N LEU A 182 15.95 -4.84 1.20
CA LEU A 182 16.03 -5.38 2.55
C LEU A 182 16.28 -6.89 2.50
N PRO A 183 17.16 -7.43 3.37
CA PRO A 183 17.42 -8.86 3.43
C PRO A 183 16.16 -9.62 3.84
N VAL A 184 15.74 -10.57 3.02
CA VAL A 184 14.55 -11.40 3.25
C VAL A 184 14.81 -12.85 2.84
N SER A 185 14.05 -13.78 3.44
CA SER A 185 14.11 -15.19 3.13
C SER A 185 13.63 -15.50 1.70
N THR A 186 14.03 -16.67 1.19
CA THR A 186 13.54 -17.17 -0.10
C THR A 186 12.01 -17.28 -0.12
N GLN A 187 11.40 -17.68 0.99
CA GLN A 187 9.95 -17.79 1.10
C GLN A 187 9.25 -16.43 1.01
N ALA A 188 9.86 -15.39 1.58
CA ALA A 188 9.36 -14.01 1.41
C ALA A 188 9.53 -13.53 -0.03
N GLN A 189 10.64 -13.85 -0.69
CA GLN A 189 10.86 -13.53 -2.11
C GLN A 189 9.79 -14.15 -3.01
N LEU A 190 9.37 -15.40 -2.74
CA LEU A 190 8.28 -16.04 -3.48
C LEU A 190 6.97 -15.26 -3.35
N TYR A 191 6.61 -14.82 -2.16
CA TYR A 191 5.41 -13.97 -1.99
C TYR A 191 5.54 -12.62 -2.70
N MET A 192 6.70 -11.98 -2.59
CA MET A 192 6.96 -10.72 -3.31
C MET A 192 6.76 -10.91 -4.82
N GLN A 193 7.25 -12.04 -5.37
CA GLN A 193 7.05 -12.35 -6.79
C GLN A 193 5.57 -12.60 -7.11
N THR A 194 4.82 -13.29 -6.25
CA THR A 194 3.37 -13.47 -6.40
C THR A 194 2.66 -12.11 -6.51
N ILE A 195 2.98 -11.17 -5.63
CA ILE A 195 2.40 -9.82 -5.66
C ILE A 195 2.81 -9.04 -6.91
N LEU A 196 4.07 -9.09 -7.30
CA LEU A 196 4.56 -8.41 -8.51
C LEU A 196 3.92 -8.92 -9.81
N ASN A 197 3.46 -10.17 -9.82
CA ASN A 197 2.77 -10.76 -10.97
C ASN A 197 1.27 -10.38 -11.05
N VAL A 198 0.72 -9.71 -10.05
CA VAL A 198 -0.67 -9.24 -10.08
C VAL A 198 -0.80 -8.09 -11.09
N PRO A 199 -1.67 -8.18 -12.11
CA PRO A 199 -1.79 -7.15 -13.15
C PRO A 199 -2.09 -5.75 -12.61
N ALA A 200 -2.92 -5.64 -11.57
CA ALA A 200 -3.20 -4.35 -10.92
C ALA A 200 -1.94 -3.75 -10.26
N VAL A 201 -1.08 -4.57 -9.67
CA VAL A 201 0.19 -4.11 -9.08
C VAL A 201 1.15 -3.65 -10.18
N GLN A 202 1.27 -4.41 -11.26
CA GLN A 202 2.10 -4.01 -12.42
C GLN A 202 1.62 -2.67 -13.00
N LYS A 203 0.32 -2.50 -13.16
CA LYS A 203 -0.28 -1.25 -13.65
C LYS A 203 0.03 -0.07 -12.71
N TRP A 204 -0.09 -0.26 -11.38
CA TRP A 204 0.29 0.78 -10.43
C TRP A 204 1.76 1.19 -10.56
N ILE A 205 2.67 0.20 -10.64
CA ILE A 205 4.12 0.43 -10.80
C ILE A 205 4.41 1.19 -12.10
N GLU A 206 3.79 0.77 -13.21
CA GLU A 206 3.95 1.43 -14.50
C GLU A 206 3.49 2.90 -14.46
N LEU A 207 2.31 3.14 -13.87
CA LEU A 207 1.77 4.49 -13.71
C LEU A 207 2.63 5.34 -12.77
N ALA A 208 3.16 4.77 -11.67
CA ALA A 208 4.07 5.46 -10.77
C ALA A 208 5.34 5.93 -11.49
N LYS A 209 5.94 5.06 -12.31
CA LYS A 209 7.13 5.39 -13.10
C LYS A 209 6.86 6.45 -14.18
N LYS A 210 5.65 6.49 -14.74
CA LYS A 210 5.24 7.49 -15.75
C LYS A 210 4.88 8.85 -15.14
N GLU A 211 4.59 8.90 -13.86
CA GLU A 211 4.10 10.12 -13.19
C GLU A 211 5.15 11.25 -13.17
N HIS A 212 6.43 10.90 -13.09
CA HIS A 212 7.56 11.82 -13.17
C HIS A 212 7.50 13.03 -12.21
N LEU A 213 6.90 12.86 -11.03
CA LEU A 213 6.78 13.90 -10.01
C LEU A 213 7.77 13.63 -8.87
N PHE A 214 8.76 14.50 -8.73
CA PHE A 214 9.69 14.50 -7.59
C PHE A 214 9.11 15.38 -6.48
N VAL A 215 9.01 14.83 -5.26
CA VAL A 215 8.48 15.55 -4.09
C VAL A 215 9.54 15.54 -3.00
N GLN A 216 10.26 16.63 -2.84
CA GLN A 216 11.45 16.75 -1.97
C GLN A 216 11.22 16.24 -0.54
N ASN A 217 10.08 16.53 0.07
CA ASN A 217 9.80 16.08 1.44
C ASN A 217 9.41 14.60 1.55
N GLN A 218 9.25 13.88 0.41
CA GLN A 218 9.09 12.44 0.32
C GLN A 218 10.40 11.73 -0.08
N GLU A 219 11.44 12.49 -0.33
CA GLU A 219 12.76 12.04 -0.80
C GLU A 219 13.86 12.39 0.20
N PRO A 220 13.86 11.80 1.42
CA PRO A 220 14.85 12.16 2.45
C PRO A 220 16.27 11.72 2.09
N TYR A 221 16.42 10.88 1.06
CA TYR A 221 17.70 10.30 0.65
C TYR A 221 18.16 10.73 -0.74
N ARG A 222 17.36 11.53 -1.46
CA ARG A 222 17.70 12.07 -2.77
C ARG A 222 17.40 13.55 -2.83
N THR A 223 18.21 14.31 -3.58
CA THR A 223 18.03 15.74 -3.83
C THR A 223 17.47 16.03 -5.22
N GLU A 224 17.54 15.04 -6.10
CA GLU A 224 17.05 15.08 -7.46
C GLU A 224 16.53 13.69 -7.86
N ARG A 225 15.84 13.65 -8.96
CA ARG A 225 15.24 12.42 -9.53
C ARG A 225 16.26 11.56 -10.22
#